data_fab31d18db27b46e1328240a7c387417
#
_entry.id   fab31d18db27b46e1328240a7c387417
#
_cell.length_a   1.000
_cell.length_b   1.000
_cell.length_c   1.000
_cell.angle_alpha   90.00
_cell.angle_beta   90.00
_cell.angle_gamma   90.00
#
_symmetry.space_group_name_H-M   'P 1'
#
loop_
_entity.id
_entity.type
_entity.pdbx_description
1 polymer ?
#
loop_
_entity_poly.entity_id
_entity_poly.type
_entity_poly.pdbx_seq_one_letter_code
_entity_poly.pdbx_strand_id
1 'polypeptide(L)'
;EQARGRARARSNGLIHDYVLSALILAFNRSIDSSEVRAAADSALVALALESSSNETMDAAQMHGAFVALVRARQPHWTLSCHLPSDKWQIPVEVGDALIAATHEALNNVCIHAGTDSSDPSQPAKCHVEISIGVGSVCVTITDTGQGFNIDKLTKERHGVRESIIKRMESIGGKASLTSCPGVGTQVT
;
A
#
# COMPACT_ATOMS: atom_id res chain seq x y z
N GLU A 1 -2.15 28.46 9.72
CA GLU A 1 -2.87 28.51 8.41
C GLU A 1 -2.05 27.95 7.24
N GLN A 2 -0.74 28.22 7.17
CA GLN A 2 0.12 27.67 6.09
C GLN A 2 0.29 26.14 6.12
N ALA A 3 0.28 25.51 7.28
CA ALA A 3 0.34 24.06 7.41
C ALA A 3 -0.94 23.37 6.90
N ARG A 4 -2.12 23.96 7.20
CA ARG A 4 -3.42 23.48 6.71
C ARG A 4 -3.56 23.60 5.18
N GLY A 5 -3.02 24.67 4.60
CA GLY A 5 -2.99 24.83 3.13
C GLY A 5 -2.12 23.82 2.42
N ARG A 6 -0.99 23.43 3.01
CA ARG A 6 -0.08 22.42 2.45
C ARG A 6 -0.61 20.99 2.58
N ALA A 7 -1.31 20.67 3.68
CA ALA A 7 -1.95 19.37 3.86
C ALA A 7 -3.09 19.18 2.84
N ARG A 8 -3.98 20.19 2.69
CA ARG A 8 -5.03 20.16 1.66
C ARG A 8 -4.50 20.07 0.23
N ALA A 9 -3.42 20.78 -0.10
CA ALA A 9 -2.83 20.71 -1.42
C ALA A 9 -2.21 19.34 -1.74
N ARG A 10 -1.66 18.65 -0.73
CA ARG A 10 -1.12 17.28 -0.87
C ARG A 10 -2.24 16.24 -0.99
N SER A 11 -3.28 16.34 -0.17
CA SER A 11 -4.47 15.46 -0.24
C SER A 11 -5.14 15.57 -1.61
N ASN A 12 -5.40 16.78 -2.09
CA ASN A 12 -5.97 17.00 -3.41
C ASN A 12 -5.07 16.46 -4.54
N GLY A 13 -3.75 16.49 -4.40
CA GLY A 13 -2.81 15.92 -5.36
C GLY A 13 -2.91 14.39 -5.44
N LEU A 14 -2.94 13.71 -4.30
CA LEU A 14 -3.04 12.26 -4.24
C LEU A 14 -4.37 11.75 -4.81
N ILE A 15 -5.48 12.39 -4.45
CA ILE A 15 -6.82 12.05 -4.97
C ILE A 15 -6.89 12.28 -6.46
N HIS A 16 -6.39 13.43 -6.93
CA HIS A 16 -6.32 13.74 -8.36
C HIS A 16 -5.55 12.64 -9.11
N ASP A 17 -4.41 12.20 -8.59
CA ASP A 17 -3.58 11.18 -9.22
C ASP A 17 -4.25 9.79 -9.21
N TYR A 18 -4.91 9.40 -8.13
CA TYR A 18 -5.66 8.14 -8.07
C TYR A 18 -6.90 8.14 -8.95
N VAL A 19 -7.69 9.23 -8.92
CA VAL A 19 -8.88 9.38 -9.77
C VAL A 19 -8.47 9.48 -11.25
N LEU A 20 -7.42 10.22 -11.55
CA LEU A 20 -6.92 10.35 -12.91
C LEU A 20 -6.40 9.01 -13.45
N SER A 21 -5.66 8.26 -12.65
CA SER A 21 -5.19 6.91 -13.00
C SER A 21 -6.35 5.96 -13.25
N ALA A 22 -7.38 5.95 -12.38
CA ALA A 22 -8.59 5.14 -12.57
C ALA A 22 -9.33 5.50 -13.85
N LEU A 23 -9.44 6.80 -14.17
CA LEU A 23 -10.09 7.27 -15.38
C LEU A 23 -9.29 6.93 -16.64
N ILE A 24 -7.97 7.09 -16.63
CA ILE A 24 -7.09 6.73 -17.76
C ILE A 24 -7.21 5.24 -18.05
N LEU A 25 -7.17 4.39 -17.00
CA LEU A 25 -7.34 2.95 -17.13
C LEU A 25 -8.73 2.58 -17.67
N ALA A 26 -9.79 3.24 -17.20
CA ALA A 26 -11.16 3.02 -17.68
C ALA A 26 -11.36 3.42 -19.15
N PHE A 27 -10.65 4.46 -19.62
CA PHE A 27 -10.71 4.91 -21.02
C PHE A 27 -9.89 4.03 -21.97
N ASN A 28 -8.92 3.29 -21.47
CA ASN A 28 -8.07 2.44 -22.30
C ASN A 28 -8.72 1.07 -22.53
N ARG A 29 -9.42 0.91 -23.66
CA ARG A 29 -10.19 -0.29 -24.01
C ARG A 29 -9.40 -1.60 -24.10
N SER A 30 -8.08 -1.57 -23.98
CA SER A 30 -7.21 -2.76 -24.02
C SER A 30 -6.81 -3.29 -22.63
N ILE A 31 -7.30 -2.68 -21.56
CA ILE A 31 -6.92 -3.02 -20.18
C ILE A 31 -7.98 -3.93 -19.56
N ASP A 32 -7.55 -4.93 -18.82
CA ASP A 32 -8.42 -5.88 -18.12
C ASP A 32 -9.31 -5.16 -17.10
N SER A 33 -10.56 -5.63 -16.99
CA SER A 33 -11.54 -5.10 -16.03
C SER A 33 -11.09 -5.17 -14.57
N SER A 34 -10.13 -6.05 -14.25
CA SER A 34 -9.54 -6.17 -12.91
C SER A 34 -8.66 -4.97 -12.55
N GLU A 35 -7.88 -4.44 -13.49
CA GLU A 35 -7.02 -3.26 -13.27
C GLU A 35 -7.86 -1.99 -13.10
N VAL A 36 -8.92 -1.83 -13.90
CA VAL A 36 -9.86 -0.72 -13.78
C VAL A 36 -10.55 -0.74 -12.41
N ARG A 37 -10.96 -1.92 -11.95
CA ARG A 37 -11.59 -2.09 -10.64
C ARG A 37 -10.62 -1.74 -9.50
N ALA A 38 -9.38 -2.24 -9.55
CA ALA A 38 -8.36 -1.94 -8.57
C ALA A 38 -8.04 -0.43 -8.48
N ALA A 39 -8.01 0.26 -9.63
CA ALA A 39 -7.82 1.70 -9.68
C ALA A 39 -9.02 2.48 -9.12
N ALA A 40 -10.25 2.04 -9.42
CA ALA A 40 -11.48 2.63 -8.87
C ALA A 40 -11.58 2.45 -7.36
N ASP A 41 -11.27 1.25 -6.84
CA ASP A 41 -11.25 0.97 -5.41
C ASP A 41 -10.19 1.81 -4.70
N SER A 42 -9.03 2.03 -5.32
CA SER A 42 -7.99 2.92 -4.79
C SER A 42 -8.46 4.38 -4.71
N ALA A 43 -9.18 4.85 -5.72
CA ALA A 43 -9.77 6.18 -5.73
C ALA A 43 -10.85 6.33 -4.64
N LEU A 44 -11.68 5.30 -4.41
CA LEU A 44 -12.69 5.29 -3.35
C LEU A 44 -12.05 5.32 -1.95
N VAL A 45 -10.95 4.58 -1.73
CA VAL A 45 -10.20 4.63 -0.47
C VAL A 45 -9.63 6.04 -0.25
N ALA A 46 -9.05 6.66 -1.28
CA ALA A 46 -8.53 8.01 -1.20
C ALA A 46 -9.63 9.04 -0.85
N LEU A 47 -10.81 8.93 -1.47
CA LEU A 47 -11.97 9.77 -1.18
C LEU A 47 -12.53 9.55 0.24
N ALA A 48 -12.54 8.31 0.73
CA ALA A 48 -12.97 8.01 2.10
C ALA A 48 -12.04 8.63 3.16
N LEU A 49 -10.73 8.70 2.88
CA LEU A 49 -9.75 9.36 3.75
C LEU A 49 -9.93 10.89 3.78
N GLU A 50 -10.36 11.50 2.67
CA GLU A 50 -10.62 12.96 2.60
C GLU A 50 -11.78 13.43 3.49
N SER A 51 -12.73 12.54 3.78
CA SER A 51 -13.92 12.88 4.57
C SER A 51 -13.62 13.09 6.06
N SER A 52 -12.44 12.74 6.53
CA SER A 52 -12.05 12.95 7.92
C SER A 52 -11.35 14.29 8.09
N SER A 53 -12.08 15.27 8.66
CA SER A 53 -11.51 16.56 9.11
C SER A 53 -10.59 16.42 10.34
N ASN A 54 -10.22 15.21 10.71
CA ASN A 54 -9.42 14.91 11.88
C ASN A 54 -7.91 15.06 11.57
N GLU A 55 -7.18 15.64 12.52
CA GLU A 55 -5.72 15.74 12.47
C GLU A 55 -5.05 14.39 12.82
N THR A 56 -5.82 13.40 13.31
CA THR A 56 -5.35 12.08 13.72
C THR A 56 -6.24 10.96 13.17
N MET A 57 -5.63 9.82 12.93
CA MET A 57 -6.24 8.56 12.54
C MET A 57 -6.18 7.58 13.72
N ASP A 58 -7.30 6.96 14.06
CA ASP A 58 -7.35 5.91 15.08
C ASP A 58 -7.08 4.52 14.51
N ALA A 59 -6.92 3.54 15.40
CA ALA A 59 -6.63 2.16 15.01
C ALA A 59 -7.74 1.52 14.17
N ALA A 60 -9.01 1.87 14.40
CA ALA A 60 -10.14 1.30 13.66
C ALA A 60 -10.19 1.88 12.23
N GLN A 61 -9.97 3.18 12.06
CA GLN A 61 -9.87 3.83 10.76
C GLN A 61 -8.71 3.25 9.95
N MET A 62 -7.53 3.11 10.56
CA MET A 62 -6.37 2.52 9.90
C MET A 62 -6.65 1.07 9.50
N HIS A 63 -7.15 0.24 10.40
CA HIS A 63 -7.52 -1.14 10.10
C HIS A 63 -8.52 -1.23 8.94
N GLY A 64 -9.58 -0.39 8.97
CA GLY A 64 -10.58 -0.33 7.90
C GLY A 64 -9.98 -0.02 6.53
N ALA A 65 -9.05 0.95 6.45
CA ALA A 65 -8.36 1.31 5.23
C ALA A 65 -7.51 0.13 4.68
N PHE A 66 -6.77 -0.57 5.56
CA PHE A 66 -5.96 -1.73 5.14
C PHE A 66 -6.83 -2.92 4.71
N VAL A 67 -7.96 -3.18 5.40
CA VAL A 67 -8.93 -4.20 4.98
C VAL A 67 -9.45 -3.89 3.57
N ALA A 68 -9.81 -2.64 3.30
CA ALA A 68 -10.26 -2.22 1.97
C ALA A 68 -9.17 -2.41 0.92
N LEU A 69 -7.92 -2.01 1.20
CA LEU A 69 -6.78 -2.19 0.29
C LEU A 69 -6.53 -3.66 -0.08
N VAL A 70 -6.53 -4.55 0.90
CA VAL A 70 -6.23 -5.97 0.66
C VAL A 70 -7.38 -6.64 -0.10
N ARG A 71 -8.64 -6.39 0.31
CA ARG A 71 -9.81 -7.00 -0.33
C ARG A 71 -10.05 -6.54 -1.77
N ALA A 72 -9.70 -5.29 -2.07
CA ALA A 72 -9.80 -4.75 -3.42
C ALA A 72 -8.86 -5.44 -4.43
N ARG A 73 -7.80 -6.11 -3.95
CA ARG A 73 -6.81 -6.75 -4.81
C ARG A 73 -7.18 -8.19 -5.15
N GLN A 74 -7.10 -9.07 -4.14
CA GLN A 74 -7.33 -10.50 -4.34
C GLN A 74 -8.04 -11.09 -3.11
N PRO A 75 -9.12 -11.88 -3.30
CA PRO A 75 -9.92 -12.40 -2.20
C PRO A 75 -9.18 -13.42 -1.32
N HIS A 76 -8.10 -14.01 -1.82
CA HIS A 76 -7.29 -15.00 -1.09
C HIS A 76 -6.10 -14.39 -0.33
N TRP A 77 -5.87 -13.08 -0.45
CA TRP A 77 -4.87 -12.39 0.34
C TRP A 77 -5.36 -12.18 1.77
N THR A 78 -4.44 -12.22 2.71
CA THR A 78 -4.76 -12.16 4.13
C THR A 78 -4.22 -10.91 4.80
N LEU A 79 -4.93 -10.47 5.83
CA LEU A 79 -4.54 -9.35 6.68
C LEU A 79 -4.60 -9.80 8.12
N SER A 80 -3.53 -9.61 8.87
CA SER A 80 -3.50 -9.68 10.33
C SER A 80 -3.20 -8.31 10.92
N CYS A 81 -3.88 -7.98 12.01
CA CYS A 81 -3.69 -6.71 12.68
C CYS A 81 -3.66 -6.91 14.20
N HIS A 82 -2.56 -6.49 14.81
CA HIS A 82 -2.39 -6.49 16.25
C HIS A 82 -2.68 -5.08 16.75
N LEU A 83 -3.94 -4.85 17.14
CA LEU A 83 -4.41 -3.58 17.65
C LEU A 83 -4.10 -3.43 19.14
N PRO A 84 -3.68 -2.26 19.61
CA PRO A 84 -3.58 -1.98 21.03
C PRO A 84 -4.96 -1.93 21.68
N SER A 85 -5.02 -2.25 22.96
CA SER A 85 -6.27 -2.22 23.75
C SER A 85 -6.79 -0.83 24.06
N ASP A 86 -6.00 0.22 23.88
CA ASP A 86 -6.29 1.58 24.33
C ASP A 86 -6.40 2.59 23.17
N LYS A 87 -6.76 3.83 23.51
CA LYS A 87 -6.96 4.99 22.61
C LYS A 87 -5.69 5.37 21.85
N TRP A 88 -5.29 4.51 20.92
CA TRP A 88 -4.16 4.76 20.04
C TRP A 88 -4.56 5.66 18.87
N GLN A 89 -3.74 6.65 18.60
CA GLN A 89 -3.90 7.56 17.46
C GLN A 89 -2.53 7.91 16.87
N ILE A 90 -2.51 8.15 15.56
CA ILE A 90 -1.35 8.69 14.84
C ILE A 90 -1.76 9.94 14.06
N PRO A 91 -0.82 10.84 13.73
CA PRO A 91 -1.07 11.90 12.76
C PRO A 91 -1.61 11.31 11.44
N VAL A 92 -2.60 11.95 10.86
CA VAL A 92 -3.21 11.48 9.61
C VAL A 92 -2.17 11.34 8.49
N GLU A 93 -1.18 12.23 8.44
CA GLU A 93 -0.10 12.17 7.44
C GLU A 93 0.73 10.89 7.54
N VAL A 94 0.89 10.35 8.75
CA VAL A 94 1.58 9.06 8.98
C VAL A 94 0.72 7.91 8.48
N GLY A 95 -0.57 7.93 8.80
CA GLY A 95 -1.54 6.96 8.31
C GLY A 95 -1.61 6.92 6.78
N ASP A 96 -1.75 8.08 6.16
CA ASP A 96 -1.82 8.23 4.71
C ASP A 96 -0.54 7.74 4.02
N ALA A 97 0.63 8.06 4.59
CA ALA A 97 1.90 7.59 4.05
C ALA A 97 2.04 6.06 4.12
N LEU A 98 1.62 5.43 5.23
CA LEU A 98 1.61 3.97 5.39
C LEU A 98 0.63 3.31 4.40
N ILE A 99 -0.59 3.84 4.26
CA ILE A 99 -1.59 3.35 3.31
C ILE A 99 -1.07 3.44 1.88
N ALA A 100 -0.49 4.57 1.49
CA ALA A 100 0.05 4.77 0.15
C ALA A 100 1.27 3.88 -0.14
N ALA A 101 2.17 3.66 0.82
CA ALA A 101 3.29 2.74 0.67
C ALA A 101 2.83 1.28 0.54
N THR A 102 1.83 0.89 1.33
CA THR A 102 1.22 -0.45 1.24
C THR A 102 0.53 -0.65 -0.09
N HIS A 103 -0.22 0.34 -0.56
CA HIS A 103 -0.86 0.32 -1.88
C HIS A 103 0.16 0.05 -2.99
N GLU A 104 1.29 0.75 -2.98
CA GLU A 104 2.39 0.57 -3.92
C GLU A 104 3.00 -0.84 -3.83
N ALA A 105 3.26 -1.33 -2.61
CA ALA A 105 3.77 -2.67 -2.40
C ALA A 105 2.81 -3.75 -2.91
N LEU A 106 1.51 -3.62 -2.64
CA LEU A 106 0.48 -4.55 -3.12
C LEU A 106 0.33 -4.52 -4.65
N ASN A 107 0.47 -3.35 -5.28
CA ASN A 107 0.52 -3.25 -6.75
C ASN A 107 1.71 -4.04 -7.32
N ASN A 108 2.87 -3.98 -6.67
CA ASN A 108 4.04 -4.74 -7.09
C ASN A 108 3.80 -6.25 -6.99
N VAL A 109 3.14 -6.71 -5.94
CA VAL A 109 2.74 -8.13 -5.83
C VAL A 109 1.83 -8.51 -7.00
N CYS A 110 0.78 -7.72 -7.30
CA CYS A 110 -0.13 -7.99 -8.42
C CYS A 110 0.60 -8.13 -9.77
N ILE A 111 1.56 -7.24 -10.03
CA ILE A 111 2.22 -7.15 -11.34
C ILE A 111 3.38 -8.16 -11.46
N HIS A 112 4.10 -8.43 -10.37
CA HIS A 112 5.40 -9.07 -10.44
C HIS A 112 5.54 -10.39 -9.69
N ALA A 113 4.65 -10.72 -8.74
CA ALA A 113 4.78 -11.95 -7.96
C ALA A 113 4.54 -13.22 -8.81
N GLY A 114 3.62 -13.15 -9.78
CA GLY A 114 3.30 -14.28 -10.64
C GLY A 114 2.61 -15.41 -9.87
N THR A 115 3.17 -16.63 -9.98
CA THR A 115 2.66 -17.82 -9.29
C THR A 115 3.34 -18.04 -7.95
N ASP A 116 2.71 -18.84 -7.08
CA ASP A 116 3.30 -19.28 -5.82
C ASP A 116 4.59 -20.07 -6.08
N SER A 117 5.66 -19.72 -5.39
CA SER A 117 6.98 -20.36 -5.58
C SER A 117 7.00 -21.82 -5.13
N SER A 118 6.11 -22.21 -4.21
CA SER A 118 5.97 -23.58 -3.72
C SER A 118 4.97 -24.41 -4.54
N ASP A 119 4.01 -23.78 -5.21
CA ASP A 119 3.01 -24.42 -6.08
C ASP A 119 2.72 -23.55 -7.31
N PRO A 120 3.45 -23.75 -8.42
CA PRO A 120 3.26 -22.95 -9.64
C PRO A 120 1.88 -23.06 -10.31
N SER A 121 1.02 -23.97 -9.85
CA SER A 121 -0.38 -24.06 -10.29
C SER A 121 -1.28 -23.03 -9.63
N GLN A 122 -0.81 -22.37 -8.56
CA GLN A 122 -1.55 -21.39 -7.78
C GLN A 122 -0.98 -19.98 -7.99
N PRO A 123 -1.81 -18.93 -7.90
CA PRO A 123 -1.32 -17.57 -7.87
C PRO A 123 -0.52 -17.30 -6.57
N ALA A 124 0.43 -16.39 -6.64
CA ALA A 124 1.18 -15.96 -5.46
C ALA A 124 0.23 -15.48 -4.36
N LYS A 125 0.47 -15.92 -3.14
CA LYS A 125 -0.24 -15.46 -1.95
C LYS A 125 0.41 -14.18 -1.45
N CYS A 126 -0.38 -13.34 -0.79
CA CYS A 126 0.13 -12.18 -0.09
C CYS A 126 -0.47 -12.10 1.30
N HIS A 127 0.37 -11.76 2.25
CA HIS A 127 -0.01 -11.52 3.64
C HIS A 127 0.44 -10.12 4.04
N VAL A 128 -0.49 -9.35 4.61
CA VAL A 128 -0.22 -8.05 5.22
C VAL A 128 -0.36 -8.18 6.72
N GLU A 129 0.66 -7.77 7.45
CA GLU A 129 0.66 -7.73 8.91
C GLU A 129 0.84 -6.30 9.39
N ILE A 130 -0.01 -5.87 10.31
CA ILE A 130 0.08 -4.57 10.96
C ILE A 130 0.32 -4.80 12.44
N SER A 131 1.42 -4.27 12.93
CA SER A 131 1.78 -4.30 14.34
C SER A 131 1.84 -2.88 14.89
N ILE A 132 1.01 -2.59 15.89
CA ILE A 132 0.95 -1.29 16.54
C ILE A 132 1.54 -1.42 17.93
N GLY A 133 2.63 -0.69 18.15
CA GLY A 133 3.31 -0.58 19.45
C GLY A 133 3.12 0.79 20.08
N VAL A 134 3.74 0.98 21.24
CA VAL A 134 3.75 2.29 21.91
C VAL A 134 4.58 3.28 21.09
N GLY A 135 3.90 4.24 20.45
CA GLY A 135 4.54 5.27 19.62
C GLY A 135 5.11 4.78 18.28
N SER A 136 4.75 3.57 17.83
CA SER A 136 5.23 3.02 16.56
C SER A 136 4.18 2.21 15.85
N VAL A 137 4.23 2.21 14.51
CA VAL A 137 3.47 1.32 13.64
C VAL A 137 4.44 0.64 12.69
N CYS A 138 4.27 -0.65 12.52
CA CYS A 138 5.00 -1.43 11.53
C CYS A 138 4.00 -2.14 10.62
N VAL A 139 4.22 -2.07 9.31
CA VAL A 139 3.46 -2.79 8.31
C VAL A 139 4.42 -3.69 7.55
N THR A 140 4.12 -4.99 7.53
CA THR A 140 4.90 -5.98 6.79
C THR A 140 4.02 -6.60 5.71
N ILE A 141 4.48 -6.55 4.47
CA ILE A 141 3.83 -7.17 3.31
C ILE A 141 4.75 -8.28 2.82
N THR A 142 4.25 -9.51 2.77
CA THR A 142 5.00 -10.69 2.32
C THR A 142 4.24 -11.39 1.20
N ASP A 143 4.89 -11.65 0.08
CA ASP A 143 4.36 -12.50 -0.99
C ASP A 143 5.16 -13.80 -1.14
N THR A 144 4.50 -14.82 -1.70
CA THR A 144 5.11 -16.13 -2.01
C THR A 144 5.43 -16.27 -3.49
N GLY A 145 5.58 -15.17 -4.21
CA GLY A 145 5.82 -15.15 -5.65
C GLY A 145 7.25 -15.55 -6.05
N GLN A 146 7.56 -15.32 -7.30
CA GLN A 146 8.85 -15.70 -7.87
C GLN A 146 10.07 -14.99 -7.26
N GLY A 147 9.86 -13.88 -6.53
CA GLY A 147 10.94 -13.07 -5.99
C GLY A 147 11.92 -12.55 -7.05
N PHE A 148 12.98 -11.90 -6.62
CA PHE A 148 14.04 -11.39 -7.51
C PHE A 148 15.35 -11.16 -6.76
N ASN A 149 16.44 -11.04 -7.52
CA ASN A 149 17.73 -10.64 -6.96
C ASN A 149 17.77 -9.10 -6.84
N ILE A 150 17.90 -8.60 -5.63
CA ILE A 150 17.92 -7.15 -5.33
C ILE A 150 19.10 -6.44 -6.00
N ASP A 151 20.26 -7.10 -6.11
CA ASP A 151 21.46 -6.52 -6.71
C ASP A 151 21.37 -6.38 -8.24
N LYS A 152 20.40 -7.07 -8.85
CA LYS A 152 20.15 -7.07 -10.31
C LYS A 152 18.90 -6.26 -10.70
N LEU A 153 18.41 -5.39 -9.83
CA LEU A 153 17.23 -4.57 -10.12
C LEU A 153 17.47 -3.67 -11.34
N THR A 154 16.49 -3.62 -12.24
CA THR A 154 16.46 -2.62 -13.33
C THR A 154 16.16 -1.23 -12.77
N LYS A 155 16.49 -0.18 -13.53
CA LYS A 155 16.24 1.22 -13.12
C LYS A 155 14.76 1.47 -12.74
N GLU A 156 13.82 0.80 -13.41
CA GLU A 156 12.38 0.94 -13.14
C GLU A 156 11.99 0.35 -11.78
N ARG A 157 12.52 -0.81 -11.42
CA ARG A 157 12.28 -1.44 -10.11
C ARG A 157 13.02 -0.72 -8.97
N HIS A 158 14.13 -0.06 -9.25
CA HIS A 158 14.76 0.87 -8.31
C HIS A 158 13.83 2.04 -7.96
N GLY A 159 13.11 2.60 -8.94
CA GLY A 159 12.18 3.71 -8.73
C GLY A 159 11.08 3.41 -7.73
N VAL A 160 10.48 2.22 -7.78
CA VAL A 160 9.42 1.79 -6.85
C VAL A 160 9.96 1.62 -5.43
N ARG A 161 11.11 0.93 -5.27
CA ARG A 161 11.77 0.80 -3.97
C ARG A 161 12.09 2.17 -3.37
N GLU A 162 12.64 3.07 -4.16
CA GLU A 162 12.96 4.44 -3.72
C GLU A 162 11.70 5.22 -3.35
N SER A 163 10.58 5.04 -4.06
CA SER A 163 9.31 5.70 -3.77
C SER A 163 8.80 5.34 -2.38
N ILE A 164 8.77 4.05 -2.03
CA ILE A 164 8.35 3.57 -0.71
C ILE A 164 9.30 4.09 0.38
N ILE A 165 10.62 3.96 0.18
CA ILE A 165 11.62 4.40 1.14
C ILE A 165 11.52 5.91 1.38
N LYS A 166 11.54 6.72 0.33
CA LYS A 166 11.45 8.19 0.43
C LYS A 166 10.15 8.65 1.10
N ARG A 167 9.05 7.94 0.83
CA ARG A 167 7.76 8.22 1.47
C ARG A 167 7.84 7.99 2.98
N MET A 168 8.42 6.88 3.42
CA MET A 168 8.59 6.61 4.85
C MET A 168 9.56 7.60 5.50
N GLU A 169 10.69 7.90 4.86
CA GLU A 169 11.65 8.89 5.35
C GLU A 169 11.02 10.27 5.52
N SER A 170 10.10 10.67 4.63
CA SER A 170 9.43 11.98 4.70
C SER A 170 8.56 12.19 5.95
N ILE A 171 8.16 11.11 6.60
CA ILE A 171 7.39 11.10 7.87
C ILE A 171 8.24 10.67 9.07
N GLY A 172 9.57 10.56 8.92
CA GLY A 172 10.50 10.11 9.97
C GLY A 172 10.50 8.61 10.20
N GLY A 173 9.87 7.83 9.31
CA GLY A 173 9.83 6.37 9.32
C GLY A 173 10.99 5.75 8.53
N LYS A 174 10.94 4.42 8.41
CA LYS A 174 11.89 3.62 7.61
C LYS A 174 11.14 2.57 6.82
N ALA A 175 11.68 2.19 5.67
CA ALA A 175 11.22 1.03 4.94
C ALA A 175 12.40 0.17 4.49
N SER A 176 12.18 -1.14 4.47
CA SER A 176 13.14 -2.11 3.94
C SER A 176 12.43 -3.07 2.98
N LEU A 177 13.19 -3.56 2.00
CA LEU A 177 12.71 -4.53 1.03
C LEU A 177 13.74 -5.65 0.93
N THR A 178 13.27 -6.88 1.12
CA THR A 178 14.05 -8.10 0.91
C THR A 178 13.36 -8.99 -0.11
N SER A 179 14.11 -9.60 -0.99
CA SER A 179 13.59 -10.54 -1.98
C SER A 179 14.63 -11.58 -2.35
N CYS A 180 14.17 -12.80 -2.61
CA CYS A 180 15.02 -13.89 -3.07
C CYS A 180 14.31 -14.65 -4.19
N PRO A 181 14.99 -14.94 -5.32
CA PRO A 181 14.43 -15.73 -6.40
C PRO A 181 13.91 -17.08 -5.91
N GLY A 182 12.67 -17.42 -6.27
CA GLY A 182 12.00 -18.66 -5.87
C GLY A 182 11.49 -18.69 -4.42
N VAL A 183 11.46 -17.53 -3.71
CA VAL A 183 10.99 -17.43 -2.32
C VAL A 183 9.87 -16.41 -2.18
N GLY A 184 9.97 -15.29 -2.89
CA GLY A 184 9.04 -14.16 -2.82
C GLY A 184 9.72 -12.87 -2.37
N THR A 185 8.89 -11.90 -1.95
CA THR A 185 9.34 -10.57 -1.52
C THR A 185 8.71 -10.19 -0.20
N GLN A 186 9.47 -9.46 0.60
CA GLN A 186 8.99 -8.84 1.84
C GLN A 186 9.33 -7.35 1.84
N VAL A 187 8.32 -6.52 2.14
CA VAL A 187 8.45 -5.09 2.39
C VAL A 187 8.03 -4.83 3.84
N THR A 188 8.85 -4.10 4.58
CA THR A 188 8.56 -3.71 5.97
C THR A 188 8.81 -2.23 6.14
#